data_87a6ce49c4ad88c33932addfce1580eb
#
_entry.id   87a6ce49c4ad88c33932addfce1580eb
#
_cell.length_a   1.000
_cell.length_b   1.000
_cell.length_c   1.000
_cell.angle_alpha   90.00
_cell.angle_beta   90.00
_cell.angle_gamma   90.00
#
_symmetry.space_group_name_H-M   'P 1'
#
loop_
_entity.id
_entity.type
_entity.pdbx_description
1 polymer ?
#
loop_
_entity_poly.entity_id
_entity_poly.type
_entity_poly.pdbx_seq_one_letter_code
_entity_poly.pdbx_strand_id
1 'polypeptide(L)'
;LRRLLGLYRVSIHQATSGSERTAEQISIPGCKTAQVNDVVHSSFEGSATADFREHSISASYFTWYIRFYALLPAAVFGGLWFFLDEPRFALPAIGFPVLGALYLWAYQRRFRLSLSPEYIKTAKGVLARTVTLLPIYKVQSIRIQQSYFQRRRDLASVQLFTAGGSVTVPFLSLSLAQALQDYVLYRVESQREDWM
;
A
#
# COMPACT_ATOMS: atom_id res chain seq x y z
N LEU A 1 9.62 12.74 -14.39
CA LEU A 1 9.36 14.14 -14.75
C LEU A 1 8.39 14.81 -13.78
N ARG A 2 7.17 14.30 -13.49
CA ARG A 2 6.17 14.92 -12.59
C ARG A 2 6.68 15.14 -11.15
N ARG A 3 7.54 14.27 -10.64
CA ARG A 3 8.10 14.36 -9.29
C ARG A 3 9.18 15.47 -9.17
N LEU A 4 9.88 15.75 -10.24
CA LEU A 4 10.85 16.87 -10.33
C LEU A 4 10.14 18.22 -10.32
N LEU A 5 8.88 18.26 -10.75
CA LEU A 5 8.06 19.47 -10.79
C LEU A 5 7.18 19.65 -9.52
N GLY A 6 7.27 18.73 -8.53
CA GLY A 6 6.47 18.81 -7.29
C GLY A 6 4.96 18.70 -7.52
N LEU A 7 4.54 18.07 -8.63
CA LEU A 7 3.14 17.93 -8.99
C LEU A 7 2.57 16.60 -8.49
N TYR A 8 1.46 16.69 -7.78
CA TYR A 8 0.70 15.56 -7.21
C TYR A 8 -0.62 15.36 -7.95
N ARG A 9 -1.13 14.14 -7.89
CA ARG A 9 -2.51 13.83 -8.30
C ARG A 9 -3.30 13.53 -7.03
N VAL A 10 -4.35 14.27 -6.78
CA VAL A 10 -5.32 13.98 -5.72
C VAL A 10 -6.44 13.18 -6.33
N SER A 11 -6.79 12.05 -5.72
CA SER A 11 -7.93 11.24 -6.12
C SER A 11 -8.82 11.02 -4.91
N ILE A 12 -10.06 11.48 -5.01
CA ILE A 12 -11.09 11.30 -3.99
C ILE A 12 -12.04 10.22 -4.49
N HIS A 13 -12.19 9.16 -3.72
CA HIS A 13 -13.14 8.09 -3.99
C HIS A 13 -14.39 8.34 -3.18
N GLN A 14 -15.50 8.63 -3.85
CA GLN A 14 -16.82 8.80 -3.24
C GLN A 14 -17.64 7.52 -3.44
N ALA A 15 -18.43 7.17 -2.43
CA ALA A 15 -19.45 6.15 -2.58
C ALA A 15 -20.63 6.76 -3.30
N THR A 16 -20.97 6.24 -4.48
CA THR A 16 -22.17 6.65 -5.22
C THR A 16 -23.30 5.69 -4.88
N SER A 17 -24.43 6.20 -4.42
CA SER A 17 -25.64 5.44 -4.10
C SER A 17 -26.47 5.12 -5.36
N GLY A 18 -25.83 4.69 -6.45
CA GLY A 18 -26.48 4.34 -7.70
C GLY A 18 -26.18 2.92 -8.14
N SER A 19 -27.05 2.31 -8.91
CA SER A 19 -27.00 0.91 -9.37
C SER A 19 -25.80 0.54 -10.27
N GLU A 20 -24.91 1.46 -10.57
CA GLU A 20 -23.66 1.22 -11.26
C GLU A 20 -22.51 1.19 -10.25
N ARG A 21 -21.89 0.04 -10.11
CA ARG A 21 -20.74 -0.27 -9.21
C ARG A 21 -19.45 0.49 -9.54
N THR A 22 -19.52 1.63 -10.18
CA THR A 22 -18.37 2.45 -10.51
C THR A 22 -18.25 3.55 -9.45
N ALA A 23 -17.38 3.34 -8.45
CA ALA A 23 -17.00 4.40 -7.53
C ALA A 23 -16.53 5.61 -8.36
N GLU A 24 -17.24 6.71 -8.26
CA GLU A 24 -16.88 7.93 -8.99
C GLU A 24 -15.56 8.44 -8.43
N GLN A 25 -14.53 8.37 -9.25
CA GLN A 25 -13.19 8.81 -8.89
C GLN A 25 -12.96 10.21 -9.42
N ILE A 26 -13.07 11.21 -8.55
CA ILE A 26 -12.66 12.56 -8.88
C ILE A 26 -11.15 12.64 -8.80
N SER A 27 -10.48 12.84 -9.93
CA SER A 27 -9.03 12.95 -10.02
C SER A 27 -8.61 14.35 -10.45
N ILE A 28 -7.93 15.07 -9.57
CA ILE A 28 -7.39 16.40 -9.83
C ILE A 28 -5.90 16.26 -10.15
N PRO A 29 -5.48 16.41 -11.41
CA PRO A 29 -4.08 16.31 -11.79
C PRO A 29 -3.36 17.63 -11.55
N GLY A 30 -2.08 17.57 -11.19
CA GLY A 30 -1.19 18.73 -11.19
C GLY A 30 -1.27 19.64 -9.97
N CYS A 31 -1.75 19.14 -8.82
CA CYS A 31 -1.78 19.90 -7.58
C CYS A 31 -0.37 20.13 -7.00
N LYS A 32 -0.10 21.31 -6.50
CA LYS A 32 1.09 21.61 -5.69
C LYS A 32 0.88 21.10 -4.25
N THR A 33 1.96 20.90 -3.52
CA THR A 33 1.93 20.39 -2.14
C THR A 33 1.01 21.20 -1.22
N ALA A 34 1.03 22.54 -1.35
CA ALA A 34 0.15 23.41 -0.58
C ALA A 34 -1.34 23.12 -0.86
N GLN A 35 -1.72 23.04 -2.13
CA GLN A 35 -3.09 22.74 -2.55
C GLN A 35 -3.55 21.33 -2.09
N VAL A 36 -2.64 20.36 -2.09
CA VAL A 36 -2.94 19.01 -1.55
C VAL A 36 -3.24 19.09 -0.06
N ASN A 37 -2.44 19.84 0.69
CA ASN A 37 -2.69 20.03 2.11
C ASN A 37 -4.02 20.75 2.37
N ASP A 38 -4.33 21.80 1.63
CA ASP A 38 -5.60 22.55 1.74
C ASP A 38 -6.80 21.63 1.47
N VAL A 39 -6.73 20.79 0.43
CA VAL A 39 -7.79 19.81 0.11
C VAL A 39 -7.91 18.75 1.21
N VAL A 40 -6.79 18.25 1.74
CA VAL A 40 -6.82 17.28 2.84
C VAL A 40 -7.40 17.93 4.10
N HIS A 41 -7.03 19.16 4.43
CA HIS A 41 -7.55 19.89 5.58
C HIS A 41 -9.05 20.19 5.47
N SER A 42 -9.51 20.62 4.30
CA SER A 42 -10.91 20.91 4.07
C SER A 42 -11.81 19.68 4.01
N SER A 43 -11.24 18.52 3.58
CA SER A 43 -11.99 17.27 3.44
C SER A 43 -11.94 16.38 4.69
N PHE A 44 -10.92 16.55 5.56
CA PHE A 44 -10.69 15.71 6.74
C PHE A 44 -10.27 16.58 7.92
N GLU A 45 -11.26 17.11 8.64
CA GLU A 45 -11.05 17.91 9.85
C GLU A 45 -10.24 17.11 10.89
N GLY A 46 -9.20 17.72 11.47
CA GLY A 46 -8.33 17.05 12.44
C GLY A 46 -7.21 16.18 11.90
N SER A 47 -7.14 15.91 10.59
CA SER A 47 -6.08 15.07 10.02
C SER A 47 -4.66 15.65 10.16
N ALA A 48 -4.54 16.97 10.30
CA ALA A 48 -3.27 17.67 10.46
C ALA A 48 -2.70 17.60 11.89
N THR A 49 -3.58 17.51 12.88
CA THR A 49 -3.22 17.46 14.31
C THR A 49 -3.16 16.05 14.86
N ALA A 50 -3.49 15.05 14.02
CA ALA A 50 -3.52 13.66 14.41
C ALA A 50 -2.11 13.14 14.73
N ASP A 51 -1.92 12.56 15.91
CA ASP A 51 -0.69 11.86 16.29
C ASP A 51 -0.62 10.53 15.54
N PHE A 52 0.31 10.42 14.60
CA PHE A 52 0.48 9.24 13.76
C PHE A 52 1.61 8.35 14.30
N ARG A 53 1.28 7.16 14.75
CA ARG A 53 2.27 6.12 15.04
C ARG A 53 2.67 5.40 13.77
N GLU A 54 3.95 5.46 13.42
CA GLU A 54 4.47 4.86 12.20
C GLU A 54 4.85 3.39 12.42
N HIS A 55 4.37 2.54 11.51
CA HIS A 55 4.74 1.13 11.41
C HIS A 55 5.28 0.83 10.02
N SER A 56 6.35 0.05 9.97
CA SER A 56 6.92 -0.47 8.71
C SER A 56 6.45 -1.89 8.45
N ILE A 57 6.45 -2.30 7.19
CA ILE A 57 6.24 -3.71 6.84
C ILE A 57 7.47 -4.55 7.18
N SER A 58 7.24 -5.84 7.48
CA SER A 58 8.30 -6.78 7.82
C SER A 58 9.30 -6.96 6.67
N ALA A 59 10.58 -7.18 7.02
CA ALA A 59 11.64 -7.56 6.07
C ALA A 59 11.31 -8.85 5.29
N SER A 60 10.42 -9.68 5.79
CA SER A 60 9.94 -10.88 5.12
C SER A 60 9.23 -10.59 3.79
N TYR A 61 8.72 -9.36 3.58
CA TYR A 61 8.23 -8.90 2.28
C TYR A 61 9.31 -9.03 1.21
N PHE A 62 10.51 -8.48 1.48
CA PHE A 62 11.65 -8.56 0.57
C PHE A 62 12.04 -9.99 0.27
N THR A 63 12.23 -10.84 1.31
CA THR A 63 12.67 -12.23 1.13
C THR A 63 11.67 -13.10 0.38
N TRP A 64 10.39 -12.77 0.42
CA TRP A 64 9.35 -13.48 -0.33
C TRP A 64 9.34 -13.08 -1.81
N TYR A 65 9.26 -11.78 -2.08
CA TYR A 65 9.13 -11.29 -3.44
C TYR A 65 10.42 -11.41 -4.25
N ILE A 66 11.61 -11.42 -3.63
CA ILE A 66 12.88 -11.59 -4.33
C ILE A 66 12.94 -12.92 -5.11
N ARG A 67 12.27 -13.96 -4.63
CA ARG A 67 12.21 -15.27 -5.30
C ARG A 67 11.54 -15.15 -6.67
N PHE A 68 10.48 -14.37 -6.77
CA PHE A 68 9.73 -14.20 -8.01
C PHE A 68 10.31 -13.11 -8.91
N TYR A 69 10.72 -12.00 -8.35
CA TYR A 69 11.17 -10.84 -9.13
C TYR A 69 12.67 -10.85 -9.44
N ALA A 70 13.45 -11.65 -8.76
CA ALA A 70 14.88 -11.75 -8.98
C ALA A 70 15.30 -13.17 -9.41
N LEU A 71 15.01 -14.21 -8.60
CA LEU A 71 15.52 -15.55 -8.87
C LEU A 71 14.84 -16.22 -10.08
N LEU A 72 13.55 -16.02 -10.30
CA LEU A 72 12.84 -16.65 -11.42
C LEU A 72 13.34 -16.10 -12.77
N PRO A 73 13.42 -14.78 -13.03
CA PRO A 73 14.03 -14.28 -14.24
C PRO A 73 15.50 -14.70 -14.41
N ALA A 74 16.27 -14.73 -13.31
CA ALA A 74 17.65 -15.18 -13.34
C ALA A 74 17.76 -16.63 -13.83
N ALA A 75 16.91 -17.52 -13.32
CA ALA A 75 16.89 -18.93 -13.72
C ALA A 75 16.49 -19.09 -15.21
N VAL A 76 15.51 -18.31 -15.67
CA VAL A 76 15.07 -18.36 -17.09
C VAL A 76 16.18 -17.87 -18.02
N PHE A 77 16.71 -16.66 -17.79
CA PHE A 77 17.75 -16.11 -18.67
C PHE A 77 19.09 -16.81 -18.53
N GLY A 78 19.43 -17.30 -17.31
CA GLY A 78 20.61 -18.11 -17.08
C GLY A 78 20.51 -19.49 -17.77
N GLY A 79 19.32 -20.10 -17.74
CA GLY A 79 19.06 -21.33 -18.49
C GLY A 79 19.18 -21.12 -20.01
N LEU A 80 18.58 -20.06 -20.54
CA LEU A 80 18.69 -19.72 -21.98
C LEU A 80 20.16 -19.46 -22.37
N TRP A 81 20.91 -18.78 -21.55
CA TRP A 81 22.34 -18.58 -21.78
C TRP A 81 23.10 -19.93 -21.82
N PHE A 82 22.87 -20.78 -20.85
CA PHE A 82 23.54 -22.07 -20.76
C PHE A 82 23.18 -23.04 -21.90
N PHE A 83 21.87 -23.14 -22.26
CA PHE A 83 21.41 -24.09 -23.29
C PHE A 83 21.62 -23.62 -24.72
N LEU A 84 21.57 -22.31 -24.98
CA LEU A 84 21.72 -21.76 -26.32
C LEU A 84 23.15 -21.28 -26.62
N ASP A 85 24.04 -21.30 -25.63
CA ASP A 85 25.41 -20.77 -25.69
C ASP A 85 25.49 -19.33 -26.23
N GLU A 86 24.46 -18.52 -25.95
CA GLU A 86 24.30 -17.19 -26.50
C GLU A 86 24.60 -16.12 -25.42
N PRO A 87 25.72 -15.38 -25.53
CA PRO A 87 26.16 -14.43 -24.51
C PRO A 87 25.19 -13.25 -24.30
N ARG A 88 24.30 -12.98 -25.24
CA ARG A 88 23.25 -11.95 -25.13
C ARG A 88 22.34 -12.12 -23.92
N PHE A 89 22.17 -13.36 -23.43
CA PHE A 89 21.34 -13.66 -22.27
C PHE A 89 22.06 -13.47 -20.93
N ALA A 90 23.38 -13.33 -20.92
CA ALA A 90 24.18 -13.14 -19.70
C ALA A 90 23.84 -11.81 -18.98
N LEU A 91 23.71 -10.70 -19.74
CA LEU A 91 23.36 -9.40 -19.17
C LEU A 91 21.97 -9.40 -18.48
N PRO A 92 20.88 -9.88 -19.10
CA PRO A 92 19.59 -9.96 -18.43
C PRO A 92 19.58 -10.98 -17.27
N ALA A 93 20.32 -12.07 -17.34
CA ALA A 93 20.43 -13.05 -16.24
C ALA A 93 20.95 -12.43 -14.94
N ILE A 94 21.84 -11.45 -15.03
CA ILE A 94 22.40 -10.72 -13.86
C ILE A 94 21.62 -9.45 -13.60
N GLY A 95 21.25 -8.71 -14.63
CA GLY A 95 20.61 -7.40 -14.52
C GLY A 95 19.23 -7.45 -13.86
N PHE A 96 18.36 -8.39 -14.24
CA PHE A 96 17.03 -8.50 -13.65
C PHE A 96 17.03 -8.80 -12.15
N PRO A 97 17.82 -9.75 -11.64
CA PRO A 97 17.92 -9.98 -10.20
C PRO A 97 18.40 -8.76 -9.42
N VAL A 98 19.41 -8.07 -9.92
CA VAL A 98 19.96 -6.88 -9.25
C VAL A 98 18.94 -5.75 -9.21
N LEU A 99 18.33 -5.43 -10.35
CA LEU A 99 17.30 -4.38 -10.43
C LEU A 99 16.04 -4.75 -9.61
N GLY A 100 15.62 -6.01 -9.65
CA GLY A 100 14.50 -6.53 -8.87
C GLY A 100 14.76 -6.43 -7.37
N ALA A 101 15.96 -6.83 -6.92
CA ALA A 101 16.34 -6.74 -5.52
C ALA A 101 16.41 -5.27 -5.04
N LEU A 102 17.00 -4.38 -5.84
CA LEU A 102 17.08 -2.96 -5.53
C LEU A 102 15.68 -2.32 -5.46
N TYR A 103 14.80 -2.66 -6.39
CA TYR A 103 13.41 -2.19 -6.39
C TYR A 103 12.65 -2.64 -5.14
N LEU A 104 12.70 -3.94 -4.80
CA LEU A 104 12.01 -4.51 -3.63
C LEU A 104 12.53 -3.91 -2.32
N TRP A 105 13.85 -3.74 -2.20
CA TRP A 105 14.47 -3.10 -1.06
C TRP A 105 14.03 -1.64 -0.89
N ALA A 106 14.00 -0.88 -2.00
CA ALA A 106 13.53 0.49 -1.99
C ALA A 106 12.03 0.57 -1.67
N TYR A 107 11.22 -0.37 -2.17
CA TYR A 107 9.79 -0.45 -1.89
C TYR A 107 9.52 -0.71 -0.40
N GLN A 108 10.19 -1.71 0.18
CA GLN A 108 10.06 -2.04 1.60
C GLN A 108 10.43 -0.85 2.49
N ARG A 109 11.55 -0.17 2.20
CA ARG A 109 11.99 0.99 2.98
C ARG A 109 11.08 2.21 2.87
N ARG A 110 10.38 2.34 1.76
CA ARG A 110 9.48 3.48 1.50
C ARG A 110 8.03 3.24 1.91
N PHE A 111 7.66 2.01 2.15
CA PHE A 111 6.33 1.71 2.65
C PHE A 111 6.21 2.16 4.11
N ARG A 112 5.17 2.94 4.41
CA ARG A 112 4.83 3.38 5.76
C ARG A 112 3.34 3.18 5.99
N LEU A 113 3.02 2.59 7.13
CA LEU A 113 1.70 2.56 7.71
C LEU A 113 1.73 3.50 8.91
N SER A 114 0.89 4.51 8.92
CA SER A 114 0.76 5.45 10.02
C SER A 114 -0.66 5.35 10.56
N LEU A 115 -0.79 5.05 11.83
CA LEU A 115 -2.05 4.85 12.52
C LEU A 115 -2.30 6.02 13.47
N SER A 116 -3.50 6.59 13.41
CA SER A 116 -4.02 7.59 14.32
C SER A 116 -5.35 7.10 14.89
N PRO A 117 -5.84 7.65 15.99
CA PRO A 117 -7.15 7.29 16.54
C PRO A 117 -8.33 7.42 15.57
N GLU A 118 -8.24 8.26 14.56
CA GLU A 118 -9.33 8.54 13.62
C GLU A 118 -8.99 8.16 12.18
N TYR A 119 -7.69 8.05 11.86
CA TYR A 119 -7.23 7.90 10.48
C TYR A 119 -6.19 6.79 10.34
N ILE A 120 -6.28 6.09 9.21
CA ILE A 120 -5.26 5.16 8.73
C ILE A 120 -4.62 5.78 7.50
N LYS A 121 -3.31 6.03 7.57
CA LYS A 121 -2.54 6.57 6.45
C LYS A 121 -1.56 5.53 5.95
N THR A 122 -1.62 5.24 4.66
CA THR A 122 -0.66 4.35 4.01
C THR A 122 0.13 5.13 2.96
N ALA A 123 1.45 4.98 2.96
CA ALA A 123 2.31 5.52 1.93
C ALA A 123 3.05 4.38 1.24
N LYS A 124 2.90 4.26 -0.08
CA LYS A 124 3.50 3.20 -0.89
C LYS A 124 4.08 3.73 -2.19
N GLY A 125 5.01 2.98 -2.77
CA GLY A 125 5.59 3.24 -4.10
C GLY A 125 7.03 3.74 -4.04
N VAL A 126 7.83 3.31 -5.03
CA VAL A 126 9.25 3.68 -5.19
C VAL A 126 9.40 4.87 -6.12
N LEU A 127 8.85 4.79 -7.32
CA LEU A 127 8.95 5.83 -8.35
C LEU A 127 7.84 6.87 -8.20
N ALA A 128 6.61 6.42 -8.01
CA ALA A 128 5.46 7.26 -7.72
C ALA A 128 4.96 6.97 -6.31
N ARG A 129 5.09 7.93 -5.40
CA ARG A 129 4.60 7.79 -4.04
C ARG A 129 3.10 8.05 -4.03
N THR A 130 2.33 7.04 -3.63
CA THR A 130 0.90 7.14 -3.39
C THR A 130 0.68 7.18 -1.88
N VAL A 131 0.01 8.21 -1.41
CA VAL A 131 -0.42 8.33 -0.02
C VAL A 131 -1.93 8.18 -0.01
N THR A 132 -2.43 7.23 0.77
CA THR A 132 -3.86 7.02 0.97
C THR A 132 -4.19 7.35 2.41
N LEU A 133 -5.11 8.27 2.62
CA LEU A 133 -5.66 8.61 3.92
C LEU A 133 -7.09 8.04 3.99
N LEU A 134 -7.35 7.25 5.02
CA LEU A 134 -8.61 6.56 5.22
C LEU A 134 -9.14 6.86 6.62
N PRO A 135 -10.29 7.54 6.75
CA PRO A 135 -10.98 7.66 8.03
C PRO A 135 -11.50 6.29 8.50
N ILE A 136 -11.32 5.98 9.78
CA ILE A 136 -11.69 4.68 10.33
C ILE A 136 -13.20 4.45 10.27
N TYR A 137 -14.02 5.49 10.49
CA TYR A 137 -15.47 5.39 10.44
C TYR A 137 -16.03 5.01 9.04
N LYS A 138 -15.25 5.21 7.96
CA LYS A 138 -15.62 4.79 6.59
C LYS A 138 -15.27 3.34 6.27
N VAL A 139 -14.65 2.62 7.19
CA VAL A 139 -14.33 1.21 7.00
C VAL A 139 -15.58 0.37 7.19
N GLN A 140 -15.99 -0.36 6.15
CA GLN A 140 -17.16 -1.23 6.17
C GLN A 140 -16.84 -2.65 6.62
N SER A 141 -15.66 -3.13 6.25
CA SER A 141 -15.17 -4.43 6.70
C SER A 141 -13.65 -4.49 6.70
N ILE A 142 -13.12 -5.37 7.55
CA ILE A 142 -11.69 -5.64 7.67
C ILE A 142 -11.46 -7.15 7.53
N ARG A 143 -10.44 -7.51 6.77
CA ARG A 143 -10.06 -8.90 6.55
C ARG A 143 -8.58 -9.09 6.83
N ILE A 144 -8.26 -10.07 7.67
CA ILE A 144 -6.89 -10.56 7.86
C ILE A 144 -6.68 -11.77 6.97
N GLN A 145 -5.62 -11.76 6.20
CA GLN A 145 -5.23 -12.88 5.33
C GLN A 145 -3.81 -13.30 5.64
N GLN A 146 -3.61 -14.61 5.72
CA GLN A 146 -2.30 -15.20 5.89
C GLN A 146 -2.03 -16.22 4.80
N SER A 147 -0.93 -16.06 4.07
CA SER A 147 -0.39 -17.14 3.26
C SER A 147 0.32 -18.18 4.14
N TYR A 148 0.56 -19.37 3.61
CA TYR A 148 1.31 -20.42 4.32
C TYR A 148 2.66 -19.92 4.88
N PHE A 149 3.38 -19.11 4.12
CA PHE A 149 4.66 -18.55 4.53
C PHE A 149 4.54 -17.43 5.55
N GLN A 150 3.49 -16.62 5.47
CA GLN A 150 3.20 -15.61 6.47
C GLN A 150 2.87 -16.24 7.82
N ARG A 151 2.10 -17.34 7.82
CA ARG A 151 1.76 -18.08 9.04
C ARG A 151 2.99 -18.61 9.77
N ARG A 152 4.01 -19.10 9.04
CA ARG A 152 5.26 -19.58 9.63
C ARG A 152 6.12 -18.50 10.28
N ARG A 153 5.83 -17.22 10.01
CA ARG A 153 6.60 -16.07 10.49
C ARG A 153 5.75 -15.10 11.32
N ASP A 154 4.57 -15.53 11.75
CA ASP A 154 3.62 -14.72 12.51
C ASP A 154 3.33 -13.36 11.83
N LEU A 155 3.14 -13.43 10.50
CA LEU A 155 2.81 -12.28 9.67
C LEU A 155 1.41 -12.42 9.09
N ALA A 156 0.79 -11.29 8.77
CA ALA A 156 -0.51 -11.23 8.10
C ALA A 156 -0.57 -10.03 7.15
N SER A 157 -1.48 -10.09 6.20
CA SER A 157 -1.88 -8.95 5.37
C SER A 157 -3.27 -8.51 5.78
N VAL A 158 -3.44 -7.22 6.00
CA VAL A 158 -4.74 -6.63 6.36
C VAL A 158 -5.32 -5.92 5.15
N GLN A 159 -6.59 -6.20 4.87
CA GLN A 159 -7.35 -5.54 3.82
C GLN A 159 -8.55 -4.83 4.45
N LEU A 160 -8.60 -3.53 4.25
CA LEU A 160 -9.67 -2.64 4.71
C LEU A 160 -10.57 -2.34 3.51
N PHE A 161 -11.86 -2.60 3.65
CA PHE A 161 -12.85 -2.33 2.63
C PHE A 161 -13.67 -1.10 3.00
N THR A 162 -13.89 -0.26 2.02
CA THR A 162 -14.74 0.93 2.12
C THR A 162 -15.68 0.98 0.93
N ALA A 163 -16.68 1.83 0.96
CA ALA A 163 -17.56 2.04 -0.19
C ALA A 163 -16.82 2.52 -1.46
N GLY A 164 -15.72 3.23 -1.29
CA GLY A 164 -14.88 3.73 -2.40
C GLY A 164 -13.76 2.80 -2.85
N GLY A 165 -13.64 1.58 -2.28
CA GLY A 165 -12.60 0.63 -2.66
C GLY A 165 -11.92 -0.07 -1.48
N SER A 166 -10.76 -0.68 -1.73
CA SER A 166 -10.02 -1.40 -0.69
C SER A 166 -8.58 -0.89 -0.54
N VAL A 167 -8.09 -0.91 0.70
CA VAL A 167 -6.71 -0.59 1.05
C VAL A 167 -6.07 -1.82 1.66
N THR A 168 -4.97 -2.29 1.05
CA THR A 168 -4.24 -3.47 1.55
C THR A 168 -2.92 -3.05 2.15
N VAL A 169 -2.66 -3.53 3.36
CA VAL A 169 -1.39 -3.40 4.08
C VAL A 169 -0.76 -4.80 4.18
N PRO A 170 0.32 -5.07 3.45
CA PRO A 170 0.93 -6.40 3.43
C PRO A 170 1.95 -6.58 4.56
N PHE A 171 2.14 -7.83 4.98
CA PHE A 171 3.25 -8.27 5.85
C PHE A 171 3.40 -7.50 7.17
N LEU A 172 2.30 -7.25 7.86
CA LEU A 172 2.30 -6.81 9.26
C LEU A 172 2.57 -7.99 10.20
N SER A 173 3.04 -7.72 11.42
CA SER A 173 3.00 -8.75 12.47
C SER A 173 1.56 -9.16 12.75
N LEU A 174 1.33 -10.44 13.03
CA LEU A 174 -0.01 -10.96 13.30
C LEU A 174 -0.66 -10.23 14.49
N SER A 175 0.13 -9.96 15.53
CA SER A 175 -0.33 -9.20 16.71
C SER A 175 -0.81 -7.80 16.36
N LEU A 176 -0.06 -7.07 15.51
CA LEU A 176 -0.47 -5.74 15.06
C LEU A 176 -1.71 -5.81 14.15
N ALA A 177 -1.80 -6.83 13.29
CA ALA A 177 -2.95 -7.03 12.41
C ALA A 177 -4.23 -7.29 13.21
N GLN A 178 -4.16 -8.12 14.27
CA GLN A 178 -5.27 -8.40 15.18
C GLN A 178 -5.65 -7.16 16.00
N ALA A 179 -4.67 -6.48 16.60
CA ALA A 179 -4.92 -5.25 17.34
C ALA A 179 -5.57 -4.15 16.47
N LEU A 180 -5.14 -4.04 15.20
CA LEU A 180 -5.75 -3.13 14.24
C LEU A 180 -7.19 -3.54 13.91
N GLN A 181 -7.47 -4.83 13.77
CA GLN A 181 -8.82 -5.33 13.53
C GLN A 181 -9.73 -5.02 14.71
N ASP A 182 -9.31 -5.36 15.91
CA ASP A 182 -10.10 -5.13 17.12
C ASP A 182 -10.36 -3.63 17.34
N TYR A 183 -9.35 -2.81 17.11
CA TYR A 183 -9.48 -1.36 17.22
C TYR A 183 -10.46 -0.77 16.19
N VAL A 184 -10.34 -1.17 14.92
CA VAL A 184 -11.22 -0.68 13.86
C VAL A 184 -12.67 -1.11 14.12
N LEU A 185 -12.90 -2.37 14.48
CA LEU A 185 -14.24 -2.87 14.81
C LEU A 185 -14.84 -2.12 16.00
N TYR A 186 -14.08 -1.97 17.09
CA TYR A 186 -14.52 -1.21 18.25
C TYR A 186 -14.91 0.23 17.90
N ARG A 187 -14.11 0.91 17.05
CA ARG A 187 -14.40 2.29 16.64
C ARG A 187 -15.62 2.38 15.76
N VAL A 188 -15.80 1.47 14.81
CA VAL A 188 -16.97 1.44 13.93
C VAL A 188 -18.24 1.15 14.73
N GLU A 189 -18.19 0.26 15.72
CA GLU A 189 -19.34 -0.08 16.57
C GLU A 189 -19.67 1.03 17.59
N SER A 190 -18.64 1.71 18.13
CA SER A 190 -18.81 2.75 19.15
C SER A 190 -19.22 4.11 18.57
N GLN A 191 -18.88 4.40 17.33
CA GLN A 191 -19.30 5.63 16.63
C GLN A 191 -20.65 5.37 15.96
N ARG A 192 -21.73 5.75 16.61
CA ARG A 192 -23.09 5.85 16.02
C ARG A 192 -23.21 7.11 15.14
N GLU A 193 -22.24 7.43 14.35
CA GLU A 193 -22.42 8.48 13.35
C GLU A 193 -23.21 7.89 12.19
N ASP A 194 -24.29 8.57 11.82
CA ASP A 194 -25.07 8.26 10.61
C ASP A 194 -24.14 8.33 9.40
N TRP A 195 -23.84 7.17 8.85
CA TRP A 195 -22.97 7.03 7.69
C TRP A 195 -23.72 7.09 6.35
N MET A 196 -24.91 7.71 6.40
CA MET A 196 -25.71 8.10 5.22
C MET A 196 -25.35 9.50 4.77
#